data_5091cc7873d40035ff400fd1505bc155
#
_entry.id   5091cc7873d40035ff400fd1505bc155
#
_cell.length_a   1.000
_cell.length_b   1.000
_cell.length_c   1.000
_cell.angle_alpha   90.00
_cell.angle_beta   90.00
_cell.angle_gamma   90.00
#
_symmetry.space_group_name_H-M   'P 1'
#
loop_
_entity.id
_entity.type
_entity.pdbx_description
1 polymer ?
#
loop_
_entity_poly.entity_id
_entity_poly.type
_entity_poly.pdbx_seq_one_letter_code
_entity_poly.pdbx_strand_id
1 'polypeptide(L)'
;MTETTSKKSAPKTRGNKIKKAQEKKAQKIADAIAVVKRHKEANRLEYFEPYPWQVEFYKAGLENKQRMLMAANRVGKTASQAVEVAYHLTGLYPDWWEGIRFTSKTKVWCLGVSGEQLRDVIVSELLGVYLGDGKFDGSGLIPQKYLAQVTPAMGTPRLPRDVAVHHANGGYSLVSFKSYTQGQHVLMGSSQVPIWPD
;
A
#
# COMPACT_ATOMS: atom_id res chain seq x y z
N MET A 1 35.63 55.07 -54.20
CA MET A 1 36.02 53.74 -53.60
C MET A 1 35.30 53.57 -52.27
N THR A 2 34.24 52.81 -52.27
CA THR A 2 33.43 52.50 -51.09
C THR A 2 33.28 50.98 -51.03
N GLU A 3 34.04 50.37 -50.06
CA GLU A 3 33.97 48.97 -49.74
C GLU A 3 32.73 48.67 -48.89
N THR A 4 31.86 47.83 -49.41
CA THR A 4 30.67 47.34 -48.71
C THR A 4 31.01 46.00 -48.06
N THR A 5 31.25 46.01 -46.76
CA THR A 5 31.47 44.78 -45.95
C THR A 5 30.12 44.09 -45.66
N SER A 6 29.88 42.99 -46.35
CA SER A 6 28.77 42.09 -46.12
C SER A 6 29.00 41.26 -44.79
N LYS A 7 28.23 41.54 -43.72
CA LYS A 7 28.21 40.70 -42.52
C LYS A 7 27.35 39.45 -42.82
N LYS A 8 27.99 38.30 -42.97
CA LYS A 8 27.33 36.98 -42.97
C LYS A 8 26.73 36.70 -41.59
N SER A 9 25.41 36.65 -41.48
CA SER A 9 24.71 36.21 -40.30
C SER A 9 24.87 34.70 -40.12
N ALA A 10 25.47 34.25 -39.02
CA ALA A 10 25.69 32.85 -38.69
C ALA A 10 24.34 32.11 -38.34
N PRO A 11 24.26 30.79 -38.50
CA PRO A 11 23.02 30.06 -38.51
C PRO A 11 22.43 29.86 -37.10
N LYS A 12 21.50 30.69 -36.68
CA LYS A 12 20.70 30.56 -35.45
C LYS A 12 19.74 29.33 -35.43
N THR A 13 19.59 28.64 -36.58
CA THR A 13 18.57 27.58 -36.79
C THR A 13 19.00 26.21 -36.26
N ARG A 14 20.31 25.89 -36.20
CA ARG A 14 20.80 24.57 -35.79
C ARG A 14 20.76 24.39 -34.27
N GLY A 15 21.07 25.44 -33.51
CA GLY A 15 20.98 25.43 -32.03
C GLY A 15 19.57 25.27 -31.52
N ASN A 16 18.57 25.91 -32.15
CA ASN A 16 17.15 25.77 -31.76
C ASN A 16 16.58 24.37 -32.03
N LYS A 17 17.01 23.67 -33.10
CA LYS A 17 16.59 22.30 -33.37
C LYS A 17 17.16 21.32 -32.33
N ILE A 18 18.41 21.49 -31.92
CA ILE A 18 19.07 20.65 -30.91
C ILE A 18 18.37 20.88 -29.55
N LYS A 19 18.11 22.12 -29.16
CA LYS A 19 17.44 22.47 -27.92
C LYS A 19 16.04 21.88 -27.84
N LYS A 20 15.22 22.01 -28.91
CA LYS A 20 13.91 21.38 -29.01
C LYS A 20 13.96 19.84 -28.94
N ALA A 21 14.97 19.21 -29.51
CA ALA A 21 15.13 17.77 -29.45
C ALA A 21 15.50 17.30 -28.02
N GLN A 22 16.34 18.05 -27.32
CA GLN A 22 16.69 17.81 -25.91
C GLN A 22 15.48 17.99 -24.99
N GLU A 23 14.71 19.07 -25.18
CA GLU A 23 13.47 19.32 -24.44
C GLU A 23 12.45 18.20 -24.64
N LYS A 24 12.23 17.72 -25.88
CA LYS A 24 11.36 16.57 -26.16
C LYS A 24 11.87 15.29 -25.51
N LYS A 25 13.18 15.05 -25.47
CA LYS A 25 13.76 13.88 -24.81
C LYS A 25 13.60 13.96 -23.29
N ALA A 26 13.85 15.13 -22.70
CA ALA A 26 13.64 15.39 -21.28
C ALA A 26 12.16 15.19 -20.87
N GLN A 27 11.22 15.70 -21.68
CA GLN A 27 9.79 15.51 -21.44
C GLN A 27 9.41 14.03 -21.46
N LYS A 28 9.85 13.25 -22.47
CA LYS A 28 9.58 11.80 -22.53
C LYS A 28 10.13 11.05 -21.33
N ILE A 29 11.31 11.43 -20.83
CA ILE A 29 11.90 10.84 -19.62
C ILE A 29 11.05 11.19 -18.40
N ALA A 30 10.63 12.44 -18.25
CA ALA A 30 9.78 12.89 -17.16
C ALA A 30 8.42 12.15 -17.18
N ASP A 31 7.80 11.99 -18.35
CA ASP A 31 6.56 11.25 -18.51
C ASP A 31 6.73 9.76 -18.13
N ALA A 32 7.82 9.13 -18.56
CA ALA A 32 8.14 7.75 -18.19
C ALA A 32 8.36 7.58 -16.68
N ILE A 33 9.10 8.50 -16.05
CA ILE A 33 9.30 8.52 -14.60
C ILE A 33 7.94 8.67 -13.87
N ALA A 34 7.07 9.54 -14.34
CA ALA A 34 5.75 9.75 -13.77
C ALA A 34 4.87 8.48 -13.84
N VAL A 35 4.93 7.75 -14.96
CA VAL A 35 4.24 6.46 -15.13
C VAL A 35 4.77 5.42 -14.14
N VAL A 36 6.09 5.27 -14.03
CA VAL A 36 6.71 4.32 -13.09
C VAL A 36 6.37 4.68 -11.65
N LYS A 37 6.39 5.97 -11.30
CA LYS A 37 6.02 6.44 -9.97
C LYS A 37 4.58 6.10 -9.63
N ARG A 38 3.63 6.38 -10.52
CA ARG A 38 2.21 6.00 -10.35
C ARG A 38 2.02 4.50 -10.20
N HIS A 39 2.76 3.70 -10.98
CA HIS A 39 2.71 2.25 -10.87
C HIS A 39 3.20 1.75 -9.49
N LYS A 40 4.30 2.30 -9.00
CA LYS A 40 4.81 1.99 -7.65
C LYS A 40 3.83 2.40 -6.55
N GLU A 41 3.24 3.58 -6.65
CA GLU A 41 2.24 4.08 -5.71
C GLU A 41 0.98 3.20 -5.68
N ALA A 42 0.53 2.71 -6.84
CA ALA A 42 -0.63 1.83 -6.95
C ALA A 42 -0.36 0.35 -6.56
N ASN A 43 0.91 -0.05 -6.45
CA ASN A 43 1.32 -1.41 -6.11
C ASN A 43 2.36 -1.43 -5.00
N ARG A 44 2.14 -0.65 -3.93
CA ARG A 44 3.09 -0.48 -2.81
C ARG A 44 3.55 -1.81 -2.21
N LEU A 45 2.69 -2.81 -2.16
CA LEU A 45 2.99 -4.13 -1.61
C LEU A 45 4.08 -4.86 -2.42
N GLU A 46 4.05 -4.75 -3.75
CA GLU A 46 5.01 -5.37 -4.66
C GLU A 46 6.42 -4.76 -4.53
N TYR A 47 6.47 -3.44 -4.25
CA TYR A 47 7.71 -2.68 -4.14
C TYR A 47 8.16 -2.46 -2.69
N PHE A 48 7.58 -3.18 -1.75
CA PHE A 48 7.97 -3.05 -0.34
C PHE A 48 9.33 -3.70 -0.09
N GLU A 49 10.26 -2.91 0.45
CA GLU A 49 11.59 -3.35 0.86
C GLU A 49 11.66 -3.36 2.39
N PRO A 50 11.76 -4.55 3.02
CA PRO A 50 11.76 -4.65 4.46
C PRO A 50 13.10 -4.23 5.09
N TYR A 51 13.05 -3.67 6.27
CA TYR A 51 14.22 -3.57 7.13
C TYR A 51 14.59 -4.95 7.69
N PRO A 52 15.87 -5.21 8.04
CA PRO A 52 16.31 -6.51 8.58
C PRO A 52 15.47 -6.98 9.78
N TRP A 53 15.16 -6.11 10.74
CA TRP A 53 14.35 -6.45 11.90
C TRP A 53 12.89 -6.85 11.55
N GLN A 54 12.34 -6.35 10.42
CA GLN A 54 11.01 -6.75 9.95
C GLN A 54 11.02 -8.18 9.42
N VAL A 55 12.07 -8.55 8.68
CA VAL A 55 12.24 -9.93 8.20
C VAL A 55 12.34 -10.90 9.39
N GLU A 56 13.13 -10.56 10.41
CA GLU A 56 13.23 -11.35 11.65
C GLU A 56 11.87 -11.47 12.37
N PHE A 57 11.12 -10.37 12.44
CA PHE A 57 9.79 -10.37 13.04
C PHE A 57 8.81 -11.27 12.27
N TYR A 58 8.83 -11.24 10.93
CA TYR A 58 7.98 -12.11 10.11
C TYR A 58 8.37 -13.58 10.26
N LYS A 59 9.66 -13.87 10.25
CA LYS A 59 10.21 -15.23 10.44
C LYS A 59 9.83 -15.83 11.78
N ALA A 60 9.84 -15.04 12.83
CA ALA A 60 9.42 -15.48 14.17
C ALA A 60 7.96 -16.00 14.20
N GLY A 61 7.14 -15.65 13.23
CA GLY A 61 5.79 -16.17 13.06
C GLY A 61 5.71 -17.65 12.72
N LEU A 62 6.78 -18.27 12.22
CA LEU A 62 6.83 -19.71 11.96
C LEU A 62 6.77 -20.53 13.24
N GLU A 63 7.42 -20.03 14.31
CA GLU A 63 7.58 -20.76 15.57
C GLU A 63 6.63 -20.24 16.65
N ASN A 64 6.22 -18.97 16.58
CA ASN A 64 5.47 -18.30 17.62
C ASN A 64 4.09 -17.89 17.14
N LYS A 65 3.04 -18.43 17.78
CA LYS A 65 1.65 -18.05 17.54
C LYS A 65 1.33 -16.61 17.97
N GLN A 66 2.08 -16.08 18.93
CA GLN A 66 1.92 -14.73 19.45
C GLN A 66 3.26 -14.02 19.42
N ARG A 67 3.26 -12.80 18.91
CA ARG A 67 4.44 -11.94 18.84
C ARG A 67 4.09 -10.54 19.29
N MET A 68 4.98 -9.92 20.02
CA MET A 68 4.87 -8.53 20.43
C MET A 68 5.96 -7.71 19.76
N LEU A 69 5.60 -6.63 19.09
CA LEU A 69 6.53 -5.71 18.48
C LEU A 69 6.67 -4.45 19.34
N MET A 70 7.74 -4.39 20.13
CA MET A 70 8.07 -3.23 20.96
C MET A 70 9.22 -2.45 20.32
N ALA A 71 8.94 -1.24 19.88
CA ALA A 71 9.92 -0.37 19.24
C ALA A 71 9.53 1.10 19.41
N ALA A 72 10.49 2.01 19.22
CA ALA A 72 10.27 3.45 19.29
C ALA A 72 9.21 3.92 18.28
N ASN A 73 8.69 5.13 18.45
CA ASN A 73 7.76 5.72 17.50
C ASN A 73 8.44 5.99 16.14
N ARG A 74 7.67 5.93 15.05
CA ARG A 74 8.11 6.22 13.68
C ARG A 74 9.18 5.30 13.10
N VAL A 75 9.38 4.12 13.64
CA VAL A 75 10.29 3.10 13.10
C VAL A 75 9.61 2.14 12.12
N GLY A 76 8.35 2.38 11.75
CA GLY A 76 7.63 1.56 10.76
C GLY A 76 6.86 0.35 11.33
N LYS A 77 6.52 0.33 12.64
CA LYS A 77 5.73 -0.76 13.25
C LYS A 77 4.41 -1.02 12.53
N THR A 78 3.60 0.01 12.38
CA THR A 78 2.29 -0.06 11.72
C THR A 78 2.41 -0.52 10.27
N ALA A 79 3.38 0.04 9.52
CA ALA A 79 3.65 -0.38 8.14
C ALA A 79 4.07 -1.85 8.06
N SER A 80 4.92 -2.33 8.99
CA SER A 80 5.35 -3.72 9.05
C SER A 80 4.17 -4.67 9.24
N GLN A 81 3.30 -4.38 10.20
CA GLN A 81 2.12 -5.20 10.47
C GLN A 81 1.11 -5.15 9.31
N ALA A 82 0.92 -3.98 8.71
CA ALA A 82 0.05 -3.80 7.54
C ALA A 82 0.54 -4.62 6.34
N VAL A 83 1.85 -4.66 6.11
CA VAL A 83 2.47 -5.47 5.04
C VAL A 83 2.26 -6.96 5.30
N GLU A 84 2.47 -7.45 6.52
CA GLU A 84 2.22 -8.84 6.88
C GLU A 84 0.76 -9.23 6.64
N VAL A 85 -0.17 -8.40 7.12
CA VAL A 85 -1.62 -8.59 6.91
C VAL A 85 -1.96 -8.56 5.41
N ALA A 86 -1.40 -7.64 4.64
CA ALA A 86 -1.63 -7.55 3.21
C ALA A 86 -1.16 -8.81 2.47
N TYR A 87 0.01 -9.35 2.80
CA TYR A 87 0.48 -10.62 2.23
C TYR A 87 -0.43 -11.80 2.61
N HIS A 88 -0.88 -11.88 3.85
CA HIS A 88 -1.78 -12.95 4.29
C HIS A 88 -3.15 -12.87 3.63
N LEU A 89 -3.68 -11.67 3.38
CA LEU A 89 -4.96 -11.47 2.73
C LEU A 89 -4.90 -11.76 1.23
N THR A 90 -3.83 -11.32 0.57
CA THR A 90 -3.68 -11.43 -0.90
C THR A 90 -3.04 -12.73 -1.35
N GLY A 91 -2.20 -13.35 -0.51
CA GLY A 91 -1.37 -14.49 -0.88
C GLY A 91 -0.18 -14.13 -1.79
N LEU A 92 0.13 -12.83 -1.97
CA LEU A 92 1.18 -12.33 -2.86
C LEU A 92 2.53 -12.24 -2.16
N TYR A 93 3.00 -13.34 -1.60
CA TYR A 93 4.28 -13.36 -0.89
C TYR A 93 5.47 -13.19 -1.85
N PRO A 94 6.37 -12.23 -1.59
CA PRO A 94 7.58 -12.05 -2.38
C PRO A 94 8.61 -13.16 -2.07
N ASP A 95 9.67 -13.24 -2.90
CA ASP A 95 10.72 -14.26 -2.75
C ASP A 95 11.48 -14.14 -1.43
N TRP A 96 11.68 -12.90 -0.95
CA TRP A 96 12.37 -12.64 0.32
C TRP A 96 11.55 -12.97 1.58
N TRP A 97 10.25 -13.33 1.45
CA TRP A 97 9.38 -13.61 2.58
C TRP A 97 9.76 -14.92 3.28
N GLU A 98 10.24 -14.83 4.50
CA GLU A 98 10.63 -15.97 5.35
C GLU A 98 9.59 -16.33 6.43
N GLY A 99 8.48 -15.60 6.52
CA GLY A 99 7.42 -15.85 7.49
C GLY A 99 6.44 -16.95 7.05
N ILE A 100 5.39 -17.16 7.87
CA ILE A 100 4.32 -18.11 7.52
C ILE A 100 3.63 -17.69 6.22
N ARG A 101 3.27 -18.68 5.38
CA ARG A 101 2.52 -18.48 4.14
C ARG A 101 1.18 -19.19 4.24
N PHE A 102 0.10 -18.42 4.11
CA PHE A 102 -1.23 -19.00 3.98
C PHE A 102 -1.50 -19.29 2.50
N THR A 103 -1.78 -20.55 2.19
CA THR A 103 -2.08 -21.00 0.81
C THR A 103 -3.55 -20.95 0.46
N SER A 104 -4.39 -20.55 1.41
CA SER A 104 -5.84 -20.42 1.25
C SER A 104 -6.32 -19.10 1.85
N LYS A 105 -7.55 -18.74 1.50
CA LYS A 105 -8.24 -17.56 2.05
C LYS A 105 -8.16 -17.50 3.58
N THR A 106 -7.90 -16.32 4.12
CA THR A 106 -7.75 -16.06 5.55
C THR A 106 -8.79 -15.07 6.06
N LYS A 107 -9.01 -15.08 7.38
CA LYS A 107 -9.81 -14.07 8.06
C LYS A 107 -8.93 -13.35 9.07
N VAL A 108 -8.84 -12.03 8.97
CA VAL A 108 -7.99 -11.18 9.78
C VAL A 108 -8.82 -10.17 10.55
N TRP A 109 -8.50 -9.95 11.81
CA TRP A 109 -9.00 -8.81 12.57
C TRP A 109 -7.91 -7.77 12.75
N CYS A 110 -8.23 -6.54 12.39
CA CYS A 110 -7.46 -5.36 12.74
C CYS A 110 -8.16 -4.65 13.88
N LEU A 111 -7.49 -4.55 15.01
CA LEU A 111 -8.03 -3.99 16.25
C LEU A 111 -7.40 -2.64 16.52
N GLY A 112 -8.18 -1.68 16.97
CA GLY A 112 -7.72 -0.36 17.38
C GLY A 112 -8.52 0.18 18.56
N VAL A 113 -7.99 1.20 19.22
CA VAL A 113 -8.63 1.80 20.39
C VAL A 113 -9.97 2.42 20.02
N SER A 114 -10.03 3.15 18.91
CA SER A 114 -11.25 3.81 18.42
C SER A 114 -11.47 3.58 16.93
N GLY A 115 -12.71 3.82 16.47
CA GLY A 115 -13.04 3.74 15.04
C GLY A 115 -12.29 4.78 14.22
N GLU A 116 -12.01 5.95 14.76
CA GLU A 116 -11.25 7.00 14.08
C GLU A 116 -9.79 6.60 13.89
N GLN A 117 -9.14 6.06 14.92
CA GLN A 117 -7.78 5.55 14.83
C GLN A 117 -7.69 4.41 13.80
N LEU A 118 -8.64 3.47 13.81
CA LEU A 118 -8.72 2.42 12.80
C LEU A 118 -8.78 3.01 11.38
N ARG A 119 -9.65 3.99 11.15
CA ARG A 119 -9.82 4.62 9.85
C ARG A 119 -8.55 5.34 9.39
N ASP A 120 -7.99 6.19 10.26
CA ASP A 120 -6.94 7.13 9.88
C ASP A 120 -5.55 6.50 9.83
N VAL A 121 -5.34 5.39 10.56
CA VAL A 121 -4.06 4.70 10.62
C VAL A 121 -4.11 3.37 9.89
N ILE A 122 -4.92 2.41 10.36
CA ILE A 122 -4.86 1.03 9.87
C ILE A 122 -5.51 0.89 8.50
N VAL A 123 -6.73 1.43 8.32
CA VAL A 123 -7.45 1.37 7.04
C VAL A 123 -6.70 2.15 5.98
N SER A 124 -6.23 3.37 6.31
CA SER A 124 -5.50 4.20 5.35
C SER A 124 -4.19 3.56 4.89
N GLU A 125 -3.45 2.89 5.77
CA GLU A 125 -2.21 2.20 5.40
C GLU A 125 -2.48 0.94 4.58
N LEU A 126 -3.49 0.14 4.98
CA LEU A 126 -3.78 -1.14 4.35
C LEU A 126 -4.53 -1.00 3.01
N LEU A 127 -5.56 -0.15 2.97
CA LEU A 127 -6.50 -0.04 1.86
C LEU A 127 -6.46 1.31 1.14
N GLY A 128 -5.88 2.34 1.77
CA GLY A 128 -5.94 3.72 1.31
C GLY A 128 -7.14 4.48 1.86
N VAL A 129 -7.41 5.66 1.31
CA VAL A 129 -8.50 6.52 1.74
C VAL A 129 -9.82 6.01 1.16
N TYR A 130 -10.79 5.75 2.03
CA TYR A 130 -12.13 5.33 1.62
C TYR A 130 -12.92 6.51 1.06
N LEU A 131 -13.31 6.41 -0.20
CA LEU A 131 -14.03 7.47 -0.95
C LEU A 131 -15.55 7.35 -0.84
N GLY A 132 -16.06 6.25 -0.29
CA GLY A 132 -17.49 5.88 -0.28
C GLY A 132 -17.82 4.84 -1.33
N ASP A 133 -19.04 4.30 -1.28
CA ASP A 133 -19.58 3.31 -2.22
C ASP A 133 -18.66 2.09 -2.47
N GLY A 134 -17.94 1.67 -1.45
CA GLY A 134 -17.01 0.54 -1.56
C GLY A 134 -15.71 0.84 -2.28
N LYS A 135 -15.37 2.12 -2.52
CA LYS A 135 -14.17 2.53 -3.27
C LYS A 135 -13.09 3.13 -2.38
N PHE A 136 -11.85 2.84 -2.73
CA PHE A 136 -10.65 3.45 -2.14
C PHE A 136 -9.86 4.20 -3.22
N ASP A 137 -8.99 5.11 -2.79
CA ASP A 137 -8.15 5.93 -3.69
C ASP A 137 -6.98 5.16 -4.32
N GLY A 138 -6.72 3.92 -3.86
CA GLY A 138 -5.62 3.08 -4.35
C GLY A 138 -4.26 3.40 -3.75
N SER A 139 -4.19 4.25 -2.73
CA SER A 139 -2.94 4.60 -2.04
C SER A 139 -2.50 3.58 -0.99
N GLY A 140 -3.33 2.59 -0.67
CA GLY A 140 -3.06 1.55 0.30
C GLY A 140 -2.01 0.52 -0.16
N LEU A 141 -1.62 -0.36 0.78
CA LEU A 141 -0.73 -1.48 0.48
C LEU A 141 -1.39 -2.52 -0.42
N ILE A 142 -2.68 -2.83 -0.19
CA ILE A 142 -3.42 -3.77 -1.04
C ILE A 142 -3.86 -3.04 -2.30
N PRO A 143 -3.38 -3.45 -3.49
CA PRO A 143 -3.78 -2.82 -4.74
C PRO A 143 -5.30 -2.92 -4.96
N GLN A 144 -5.91 -1.87 -5.48
CA GLN A 144 -7.36 -1.77 -5.65
C GLN A 144 -7.97 -2.94 -6.45
N LYS A 145 -7.22 -3.51 -7.39
CA LYS A 145 -7.66 -4.69 -8.17
C LYS A 145 -7.93 -5.95 -7.34
N TYR A 146 -7.38 -6.02 -6.12
CA TYR A 146 -7.63 -7.14 -5.18
C TYR A 146 -8.76 -6.85 -4.21
N LEU A 147 -9.24 -5.62 -4.10
CA LEU A 147 -10.38 -5.26 -3.26
C LEU A 147 -11.68 -5.68 -3.96
N ALA A 148 -12.52 -6.42 -3.24
CA ALA A 148 -13.79 -6.91 -3.77
C ALA A 148 -14.97 -6.18 -3.12
N GLN A 149 -15.56 -6.75 -2.07
CA GLN A 149 -16.73 -6.20 -1.40
C GLN A 149 -16.32 -5.45 -0.13
N VAL A 150 -16.92 -4.28 0.07
CA VAL A 150 -16.73 -3.45 1.27
C VAL A 150 -18.06 -3.32 1.99
N THR A 151 -18.08 -3.66 3.28
CA THR A 151 -19.22 -3.45 4.16
C THR A 151 -18.93 -2.26 5.06
N PRO A 152 -19.73 -1.20 5.05
CA PRO A 152 -19.48 -0.03 5.90
C PRO A 152 -19.73 -0.35 7.37
N ALA A 153 -18.99 0.31 8.27
CA ALA A 153 -19.25 0.28 9.70
C ALA A 153 -20.42 1.21 10.06
N MET A 154 -21.12 0.86 11.12
CA MET A 154 -22.11 1.76 11.74
C MET A 154 -21.40 2.67 12.75
N GLY A 155 -21.75 3.95 12.79
CA GLY A 155 -21.32 4.89 13.83
C GLY A 155 -20.03 5.65 13.55
N THR A 156 -19.14 5.15 12.70
CA THR A 156 -17.92 5.88 12.31
C THR A 156 -17.93 6.14 10.80
N PRO A 157 -18.07 7.40 10.36
CA PRO A 157 -18.08 7.72 8.94
C PRO A 157 -16.78 7.29 8.25
N ARG A 158 -16.89 6.76 7.03
CA ARG A 158 -15.76 6.32 6.19
C ARG A 158 -14.89 5.21 6.79
N LEU A 159 -15.40 4.48 7.78
CA LEU A 159 -14.77 3.26 8.27
C LEU A 159 -15.45 2.06 7.61
N PRO A 160 -14.75 1.14 6.94
CA PRO A 160 -15.29 -0.15 6.60
C PRO A 160 -15.37 -1.03 7.85
N ARG A 161 -16.42 -1.86 7.97
CA ARG A 161 -16.49 -2.91 8.97
C ARG A 161 -15.72 -4.15 8.50
N ASP A 162 -16.01 -4.57 7.28
CA ASP A 162 -15.42 -5.75 6.66
C ASP A 162 -15.05 -5.44 5.21
N VAL A 163 -13.91 -5.96 4.77
CA VAL A 163 -13.46 -5.86 3.37
C VAL A 163 -13.05 -7.24 2.88
N ALA A 164 -13.65 -7.67 1.77
CA ALA A 164 -13.25 -8.87 1.07
C ALA A 164 -12.10 -8.57 0.10
N VAL A 165 -11.07 -9.41 0.13
CA VAL A 165 -9.86 -9.28 -0.67
C VAL A 165 -9.65 -10.54 -1.49
N HIS A 166 -9.44 -10.41 -2.80
CA HIS A 166 -9.10 -11.54 -3.66
C HIS A 166 -7.78 -12.18 -3.23
N HIS A 167 -7.80 -13.50 -3.01
CA HIS A 167 -6.60 -14.26 -2.70
C HIS A 167 -6.01 -14.87 -3.98
N ALA A 168 -4.69 -14.86 -4.11
CA ALA A 168 -3.98 -15.34 -5.32
C ALA A 168 -4.33 -16.78 -5.71
N ASN A 169 -4.57 -17.64 -4.73
CA ASN A 169 -4.96 -19.05 -4.94
C ASN A 169 -6.50 -19.25 -5.06
N GLY A 170 -7.23 -18.17 -5.27
CA GLY A 170 -8.68 -18.18 -5.45
C GLY A 170 -9.48 -17.96 -4.16
N GLY A 171 -10.70 -17.48 -4.34
CA GLY A 171 -11.60 -17.10 -3.24
C GLY A 171 -11.31 -15.73 -2.66
N TYR A 172 -11.91 -15.46 -1.50
CA TYR A 172 -11.84 -14.16 -0.83
C TYR A 172 -11.36 -14.34 0.60
N SER A 173 -10.29 -13.65 0.95
CA SER A 173 -9.92 -13.39 2.33
C SER A 173 -10.78 -12.25 2.88
N LEU A 174 -10.92 -12.18 4.19
CA LEU A 174 -11.75 -11.17 4.86
C LEU A 174 -10.92 -10.43 5.90
N VAL A 175 -10.87 -9.12 5.83
CA VAL A 175 -10.37 -8.28 6.91
C VAL A 175 -11.53 -7.58 7.61
N SER A 176 -11.56 -7.64 8.93
CA SER A 176 -12.56 -6.97 9.77
C SER A 176 -11.90 -5.97 10.69
N PHE A 177 -12.44 -4.76 10.73
CA PHE A 177 -11.94 -3.66 11.58
C PHE A 177 -12.83 -3.52 12.80
N LYS A 178 -12.26 -3.67 14.00
CA LYS A 178 -12.98 -3.67 15.26
C LYS A 178 -12.30 -2.75 16.27
N SER A 179 -13.07 -1.92 16.96
CA SER A 179 -12.54 -1.07 18.03
C SER A 179 -12.84 -1.63 19.41
N TYR A 180 -11.93 -1.45 20.36
CA TYR A 180 -12.15 -1.83 21.75
C TYR A 180 -13.30 -1.05 22.38
N THR A 181 -13.64 0.14 21.90
CA THR A 181 -14.80 0.92 22.37
C THR A 181 -16.14 0.26 22.10
N GLN A 182 -16.21 -0.71 21.16
CA GLN A 182 -17.43 -1.47 20.89
C GLN A 182 -17.74 -2.54 21.93
N GLY A 183 -16.84 -2.73 22.91
CA GLY A 183 -17.00 -3.70 23.98
C GLY A 183 -16.55 -5.13 23.64
N GLN A 184 -16.42 -5.96 24.66
CA GLN A 184 -15.86 -7.32 24.52
C GLN A 184 -16.70 -8.25 23.65
N HIS A 185 -18.01 -8.01 23.53
CA HIS A 185 -18.92 -8.85 22.73
C HIS A 185 -18.53 -8.97 21.27
N VAL A 186 -17.89 -7.93 20.71
CA VAL A 186 -17.44 -7.90 19.29
C VAL A 186 -16.30 -8.87 19.02
N LEU A 187 -15.57 -9.26 20.08
CA LEU A 187 -14.40 -10.15 20.01
C LEU A 187 -14.76 -11.61 20.34
N MET A 188 -15.99 -11.88 20.77
CA MET A 188 -16.42 -13.24 21.14
C MET A 188 -16.93 -14.02 19.92
N GLY A 189 -16.72 -15.33 19.90
CA GLY A 189 -17.46 -16.26 19.07
C GLY A 189 -16.94 -16.52 17.66
N SER A 190 -15.74 -16.07 17.28
CA SER A 190 -15.17 -16.45 15.97
C SER A 190 -13.71 -16.83 16.05
N SER A 191 -13.35 -17.89 15.32
CA SER A 191 -11.95 -18.28 15.12
C SER A 191 -11.34 -17.40 14.02
N GLN A 192 -10.33 -16.60 14.36
CA GLN A 192 -9.65 -15.69 13.44
C GLN A 192 -8.14 -15.90 13.52
N VAL A 193 -7.46 -15.74 12.38
CA VAL A 193 -6.00 -15.72 12.27
C VAL A 193 -5.65 -14.86 11.06
N PRO A 194 -4.68 -13.99 11.13
CA PRO A 194 -4.06 -13.38 12.32
C PRO A 194 -4.91 -12.28 12.95
N ILE A 195 -4.52 -11.83 14.14
CA ILE A 195 -5.08 -10.65 14.80
C ILE A 195 -4.00 -9.59 14.82
N TRP A 196 -4.36 -8.39 14.40
CA TRP A 196 -3.50 -7.22 14.48
C TRP A 196 -4.08 -6.25 15.53
N PRO A 197 -3.58 -6.26 16.77
CA PRO A 197 -3.85 -5.21 17.75
C PRO A 197 -2.89 -4.03 17.52
N ASP A 198 -3.42 -2.83 17.62
CA ASP A 198 -2.64 -1.59 17.62
C ASP A 198 -2.48 -1.06 19.06
#